data_30a59d14159563d0a3602f8ceab0a27e
#
_entry.id   30a59d14159563d0a3602f8ceab0a27e
#
_cell.length_a   1.000
_cell.length_b   1.000
_cell.length_c   1.000
_cell.angle_alpha   90.00
_cell.angle_beta   90.00
_cell.angle_gamma   90.00
#
_symmetry.space_group_name_H-M   'P 1'
#
loop_
_entity.id
_entity.type
_entity.pdbx_description
1 polymer ?
#
loop_
_entity_poly.entity_id
_entity_poly.type
_entity_poly.pdbx_seq_one_letter_code
_entity_poly.pdbx_strand_id
1 'polypeptide(L)'
;MHMSVLCLGEVWLELNTAAAPELTVTFRAQTGGWGADFCRQYAALGGQAALLAQLGADPFGRKLAARLARDGVDCSLLCFTDAFPTPVVFTGEDTALPYRAHTAGLALGPEQLEAAPFRGSSAFCFSSAGLVDSPLRLAHLEALAAARDAGALCCYLPRLAQAVPYWPQREALCQTALQFLDRADVLFLEERDLLLLFGSRELRPAL
;
A
#
# COMPACT_ATOMS: atom_id res chain seq x y z
N MET A 1 -17.31 20.05 2.30
CA MET A 1 -17.13 19.13 1.16
C MET A 1 -16.16 18.07 1.64
N HIS A 2 -16.58 16.84 1.87
CA HIS A 2 -15.65 15.78 2.28
C HIS A 2 -14.85 15.35 1.05
N MET A 3 -13.52 15.40 1.14
CA MET A 3 -12.65 14.86 0.10
C MET A 3 -12.77 13.33 0.12
N SER A 4 -13.11 12.73 -1.02
CA SER A 4 -13.04 11.29 -1.19
C SER A 4 -11.65 10.91 -1.72
N VAL A 5 -11.06 9.89 -1.12
CA VAL A 5 -9.73 9.41 -1.49
C VAL A 5 -9.82 7.98 -1.97
N LEU A 6 -9.17 7.71 -3.11
CA LEU A 6 -8.92 6.37 -3.60
C LEU A 6 -7.48 5.99 -3.30
N CYS A 7 -7.27 4.85 -2.67
CA CYS A 7 -5.95 4.32 -2.39
C CYS A 7 -5.75 3.00 -3.14
N LEU A 8 -4.62 2.85 -3.84
CA LEU A 8 -4.18 1.58 -4.39
C LEU A 8 -3.03 1.04 -3.57
N GLY A 9 -3.16 -0.17 -3.07
CA GLY A 9 -2.11 -0.79 -2.29
C GLY A 9 -2.44 -2.21 -1.88
N GLU A 10 -1.57 -2.78 -1.07
CA GLU A 10 -1.76 -4.13 -0.55
C GLU A 10 -2.43 -4.12 0.81
N VAL A 11 -3.08 -5.25 1.08
CA VAL A 11 -3.60 -5.65 2.38
C VAL A 11 -3.04 -7.01 2.72
N TRP A 12 -2.54 -7.21 3.93
CA TRP A 12 -2.01 -8.49 4.39
C TRP A 12 -2.46 -8.83 5.80
N LEU A 13 -2.37 -10.10 6.13
CA LEU A 13 -2.45 -10.55 7.50
C LEU A 13 -1.11 -10.26 8.18
N GLU A 14 -1.11 -9.36 9.14
CA GLU A 14 0.08 -9.07 9.94
C GLU A 14 0.05 -9.89 11.22
N LEU A 15 1.13 -10.63 11.45
CA LEU A 15 1.34 -11.48 12.60
C LEU A 15 2.45 -10.89 13.47
N ASN A 16 2.05 -10.18 14.52
CA ASN A 16 2.96 -9.58 15.48
C ASN A 16 3.34 -10.56 16.58
N THR A 17 4.62 -10.64 16.91
CA THR A 17 5.13 -11.36 18.06
C THR A 17 5.95 -10.45 18.94
N ALA A 18 5.81 -10.60 20.26
CA ALA A 18 6.80 -10.11 21.21
C ALA A 18 8.01 -11.05 21.19
N ALA A 19 9.20 -10.53 21.52
CA ALA A 19 10.39 -11.36 21.66
C ALA A 19 10.12 -12.51 22.65
N ALA A 20 10.27 -13.74 22.16
CA ALA A 20 10.10 -14.94 22.99
C ALA A 20 11.41 -15.71 23.00
N PRO A 21 11.95 -16.09 24.17
CA PRO A 21 13.21 -16.82 24.29
C PRO A 21 13.12 -18.28 23.85
N GLU A 22 11.92 -18.76 23.56
CA GLU A 22 11.66 -20.17 23.20
C GLU A 22 10.89 -20.27 21.88
N LEU A 23 10.89 -21.47 21.27
CA LEU A 23 10.13 -21.75 20.04
C LEU A 23 8.60 -21.65 20.18
N THR A 24 8.08 -21.54 21.39
CA THR A 24 6.65 -21.33 21.64
C THR A 24 6.32 -19.85 21.45
N VAL A 25 5.85 -19.48 20.27
CA VAL A 25 5.54 -18.10 19.90
C VAL A 25 4.03 -17.93 19.74
N THR A 26 3.49 -16.92 20.42
CA THR A 26 2.10 -16.49 20.23
C THR A 26 2.07 -15.28 19.33
N PHE A 27 1.28 -15.35 18.27
CA PHE A 27 1.09 -14.23 17.34
C PHE A 27 -0.23 -13.51 17.60
N ARG A 28 -0.19 -12.20 17.56
CA ARG A 28 -1.39 -11.36 17.46
C ARG A 28 -1.62 -11.02 16.00
N ALA A 29 -2.76 -11.46 15.47
CA ALA A 29 -3.14 -11.17 14.10
C ALA A 29 -3.83 -9.80 13.99
N GLN A 30 -3.42 -9.00 13.02
CA GLN A 30 -4.06 -7.72 12.68
C GLN A 30 -4.06 -7.48 11.17
N THR A 31 -4.79 -6.45 10.74
CA THR A 31 -4.74 -5.96 9.37
C THR A 31 -3.48 -5.11 9.20
N GLY A 32 -2.66 -5.45 8.23
CA GLY A 32 -1.51 -4.65 7.82
C GLY A 32 -1.61 -4.26 6.35
N GLY A 33 -0.64 -3.47 5.91
CA GLY A 33 -0.56 -2.92 4.56
C GLY A 33 -0.74 -1.42 4.56
N TRP A 34 0.15 -0.71 3.84
CA TRP A 34 0.10 0.75 3.82
C TRP A 34 -1.26 1.29 3.38
N GLY A 35 -1.84 0.74 2.30
CA GLY A 35 -3.13 1.17 1.79
C GLY A 35 -4.26 0.96 2.80
N ALA A 36 -4.26 -0.19 3.47
CA ALA A 36 -5.23 -0.49 4.52
C ALA A 36 -5.12 0.48 5.71
N ASP A 37 -3.91 0.71 6.20
CA ASP A 37 -3.67 1.59 7.34
C ASP A 37 -4.01 3.04 7.03
N PHE A 38 -3.64 3.52 5.83
CA PHE A 38 -3.99 4.86 5.36
C PHE A 38 -5.52 5.04 5.30
N CYS A 39 -6.23 4.14 4.63
CA CYS A 39 -7.69 4.23 4.51
C CYS A 39 -8.39 4.17 5.86
N ARG A 40 -7.97 3.29 6.77
CA ARG A 40 -8.53 3.19 8.13
C ARG A 40 -8.34 4.48 8.93
N GLN A 41 -7.12 5.05 8.89
CA GLN A 41 -6.84 6.30 9.62
C GLN A 41 -7.61 7.47 9.02
N TYR A 42 -7.70 7.54 7.69
CA TYR A 42 -8.46 8.59 7.02
C TYR A 42 -9.96 8.50 7.33
N ALA A 43 -10.53 7.29 7.33
CA ALA A 43 -11.91 7.04 7.75
C ALA A 43 -12.16 7.40 9.22
N ALA A 44 -11.22 7.07 10.12
CA ALA A 44 -11.30 7.43 11.54
C ALA A 44 -11.32 8.96 11.79
N LEU A 45 -10.72 9.73 10.86
CA LEU A 45 -10.77 11.20 10.86
C LEU A 45 -12.04 11.77 10.19
N GLY A 46 -12.99 10.92 9.80
CA GLY A 46 -14.25 11.32 9.16
C GLY A 46 -14.14 11.49 7.64
N GLY A 47 -13.03 11.10 7.02
CA GLY A 47 -12.87 11.13 5.57
C GLY A 47 -13.53 9.91 4.89
N GLN A 48 -13.75 10.01 3.58
CA GLN A 48 -14.24 8.91 2.75
C GLN A 48 -13.05 8.29 2.02
N ALA A 49 -12.70 7.04 2.34
CA ALA A 49 -11.59 6.32 1.74
C ALA A 49 -12.06 5.03 1.10
N ALA A 50 -11.80 4.85 -0.19
CA ALA A 50 -11.96 3.61 -0.92
C ALA A 50 -10.60 2.93 -1.11
N LEU A 51 -10.55 1.63 -0.90
CA LEU A 51 -9.33 0.84 -1.06
C LEU A 51 -9.46 -0.11 -2.24
N LEU A 52 -8.60 0.11 -3.25
CA LEU A 52 -8.41 -0.80 -4.35
C LEU A 52 -7.24 -1.74 -4.00
N ALA A 53 -7.55 -3.01 -3.79
CA ALA A 53 -6.59 -4.05 -3.44
C ALA A 53 -7.13 -5.43 -3.81
N GLN A 54 -6.26 -6.44 -3.84
CA GLN A 54 -6.67 -7.82 -4.08
C GLN A 54 -6.26 -8.72 -2.91
N LEU A 55 -7.19 -9.57 -2.51
CA LEU A 55 -7.05 -10.56 -1.45
C LEU A 55 -7.30 -11.97 -2.00
N GLY A 56 -6.76 -12.97 -1.34
CA GLY A 56 -7.15 -14.34 -1.58
C GLY A 56 -8.62 -14.57 -1.21
N ALA A 57 -9.32 -15.41 -1.97
CA ALA A 57 -10.67 -15.86 -1.63
C ALA A 57 -10.65 -16.90 -0.48
N ASP A 58 -9.73 -16.73 0.45
CA ASP A 58 -9.50 -17.56 1.61
C ASP A 58 -10.13 -16.97 2.90
N PRO A 59 -10.14 -17.73 4.02
CA PRO A 59 -10.72 -17.25 5.26
C PRO A 59 -10.04 -15.98 5.83
N PHE A 60 -8.75 -15.77 5.56
CA PHE A 60 -8.03 -14.58 6.05
C PHE A 60 -8.39 -13.35 5.23
N GLY A 61 -8.42 -13.46 3.89
CA GLY A 61 -8.85 -12.37 3.02
C GLY A 61 -10.25 -11.86 3.36
N ARG A 62 -11.20 -12.78 3.58
CA ARG A 62 -12.55 -12.42 4.01
C ARG A 62 -12.60 -11.72 5.38
N LYS A 63 -11.78 -12.17 6.34
CA LYS A 63 -11.71 -11.53 7.67
C LYS A 63 -11.08 -10.14 7.59
N LEU A 64 -10.05 -9.94 6.77
CA LEU A 64 -9.43 -8.65 6.56
C LEU A 64 -10.40 -7.66 5.92
N ALA A 65 -11.12 -8.05 4.87
CA ALA A 65 -12.14 -7.22 4.24
C ALA A 65 -13.26 -6.83 5.23
N ALA A 66 -13.77 -7.78 6.00
CA ALA A 66 -14.78 -7.52 7.01
C ALA A 66 -14.27 -6.59 8.13
N ARG A 67 -12.98 -6.62 8.45
CA ARG A 67 -12.36 -5.71 9.41
C ARG A 67 -12.26 -4.31 8.84
N LEU A 68 -11.77 -4.15 7.62
CA LEU A 68 -11.69 -2.86 6.94
C LEU A 68 -13.06 -2.17 6.82
N ALA A 69 -14.08 -2.92 6.42
CA ALA A 69 -15.44 -2.40 6.34
C ALA A 69 -15.97 -1.90 7.70
N ARG A 70 -15.68 -2.64 8.80
CA ARG A 70 -16.04 -2.19 10.16
C ARG A 70 -15.28 -0.94 10.60
N ASP A 71 -14.06 -0.76 10.11
CA ASP A 71 -13.23 0.41 10.39
C ASP A 71 -13.60 1.61 9.49
N GLY A 72 -14.69 1.51 8.68
CA GLY A 72 -15.23 2.59 7.86
C GLY A 72 -14.60 2.76 6.48
N VAL A 73 -13.78 1.81 6.04
CA VAL A 73 -13.19 1.82 4.69
C VAL A 73 -14.22 1.33 3.68
N ASP A 74 -14.34 2.03 2.54
CA ASP A 74 -15.10 1.53 1.40
C ASP A 74 -14.33 0.39 0.74
N CYS A 75 -14.88 -0.82 0.85
CA CYS A 75 -14.32 -2.06 0.36
C CYS A 75 -14.95 -2.51 -0.98
N SER A 76 -15.73 -1.66 -1.65
CA SER A 76 -16.40 -2.00 -2.92
C SER A 76 -15.41 -2.33 -4.05
N LEU A 77 -14.17 -1.88 -3.93
CA LEU A 77 -13.08 -2.10 -4.89
C LEU A 77 -12.11 -3.21 -4.47
N LEU A 78 -12.40 -3.95 -3.39
CA LEU A 78 -11.60 -5.11 -3.03
C LEU A 78 -11.91 -6.27 -3.98
N CYS A 79 -10.88 -6.73 -4.68
CA CYS A 79 -10.94 -7.91 -5.53
C CYS A 79 -10.57 -9.16 -4.73
N PHE A 80 -11.14 -10.31 -5.12
CA PHE A 80 -10.80 -11.62 -4.55
C PHE A 80 -10.39 -12.59 -5.65
N THR A 81 -9.38 -13.40 -5.36
CA THR A 81 -8.89 -14.43 -6.29
C THR A 81 -8.70 -15.77 -5.60
N ASP A 82 -9.08 -16.85 -6.28
CA ASP A 82 -8.78 -18.21 -5.85
C ASP A 82 -7.38 -18.68 -6.31
N ALA A 83 -6.75 -17.94 -7.23
CA ALA A 83 -5.46 -18.31 -7.80
C ALA A 83 -4.27 -18.05 -6.86
N PHE A 84 -4.41 -17.11 -5.93
CA PHE A 84 -3.33 -16.68 -5.05
C PHE A 84 -3.82 -16.51 -3.61
N PRO A 85 -3.02 -16.89 -2.59
CA PRO A 85 -3.39 -16.72 -1.19
C PRO A 85 -3.29 -15.26 -0.75
N THR A 86 -3.98 -14.93 0.34
CA THR A 86 -3.80 -13.67 1.06
C THR A 86 -2.36 -13.54 1.57
N PRO A 87 -1.66 -12.41 1.35
CA PRO A 87 -0.30 -12.24 1.84
C PRO A 87 -0.24 -12.19 3.37
N VAL A 88 0.89 -12.67 3.91
CA VAL A 88 1.17 -12.68 5.35
C VAL A 88 2.50 -11.99 5.61
N VAL A 89 2.55 -11.17 6.64
CA VAL A 89 3.78 -10.51 7.11
C VAL A 89 3.96 -10.79 8.60
N PHE A 90 5.09 -11.36 8.95
CA PHE A 90 5.49 -11.51 10.36
C PHE A 90 6.27 -10.27 10.78
N THR A 91 5.89 -9.69 11.93
CA THR A 91 6.55 -8.51 12.48
C THR A 91 7.02 -8.79 13.92
N GLY A 92 8.20 -8.29 14.24
CA GLY A 92 8.79 -8.28 15.58
C GLY A 92 9.28 -6.88 15.92
N GLU A 93 10.05 -6.73 17.01
CA GLU A 93 10.49 -5.41 17.50
C GLU A 93 11.23 -4.60 16.43
N ASP A 94 12.14 -5.22 15.66
CA ASP A 94 12.95 -4.54 14.64
C ASP A 94 12.94 -5.26 13.28
N THR A 95 12.02 -6.21 13.07
CA THR A 95 12.02 -7.03 11.87
C THR A 95 10.64 -7.13 11.25
N ALA A 96 10.62 -7.11 9.92
CA ALA A 96 9.45 -7.53 9.14
C ALA A 96 9.89 -8.63 8.17
N LEU A 97 9.20 -9.76 8.19
CA LEU A 97 9.43 -10.89 7.29
C LEU A 97 8.20 -11.07 6.41
N PRO A 98 8.22 -10.53 5.19
CA PRO A 98 7.06 -10.58 4.29
C PRO A 98 7.01 -11.89 3.51
N TYR A 99 5.92 -12.63 3.64
CA TYR A 99 5.52 -13.72 2.76
C TYR A 99 4.47 -13.19 1.78
N ARG A 100 4.92 -12.41 0.79
CA ARG A 100 4.04 -11.72 -0.17
C ARG A 100 4.33 -12.06 -1.64
N ALA A 101 5.43 -12.74 -1.93
CA ALA A 101 5.70 -13.25 -3.27
C ALA A 101 4.64 -14.29 -3.67
N HIS A 102 4.15 -14.22 -4.91
CA HIS A 102 3.10 -15.11 -5.43
C HIS A 102 1.81 -15.09 -4.57
N THR A 103 1.41 -13.92 -4.10
CA THR A 103 0.18 -13.71 -3.35
C THR A 103 -0.77 -12.76 -4.08
N ALA A 104 -2.03 -12.76 -3.65
CA ALA A 104 -3.09 -11.97 -4.26
C ALA A 104 -2.74 -10.48 -4.38
N GLY A 105 -2.11 -9.90 -3.35
CA GLY A 105 -1.79 -8.46 -3.35
C GLY A 105 -0.90 -8.04 -4.52
N LEU A 106 0.17 -8.79 -4.81
CA LEU A 106 1.08 -8.49 -5.92
C LEU A 106 0.54 -8.92 -7.29
N ALA A 107 -0.45 -9.81 -7.31
CA ALA A 107 -1.07 -10.32 -8.53
C ALA A 107 -2.18 -9.40 -9.10
N LEU A 108 -2.58 -8.34 -8.38
CA LEU A 108 -3.51 -7.35 -8.92
C LEU A 108 -2.87 -6.66 -10.13
N GLY A 109 -3.48 -6.80 -11.28
CA GLY A 109 -3.03 -6.21 -12.54
C GLY A 109 -3.95 -5.09 -13.05
N PRO A 110 -3.60 -4.45 -14.18
CA PRO A 110 -4.42 -3.41 -14.79
C PRO A 110 -5.82 -3.86 -15.17
N GLU A 111 -6.01 -5.14 -15.46
CA GLU A 111 -7.29 -5.71 -15.88
C GLU A 111 -8.36 -5.70 -14.77
N GLN A 112 -7.96 -5.53 -13.50
CA GLN A 112 -8.87 -5.35 -12.37
C GLN A 112 -9.24 -3.90 -12.12
N LEU A 113 -8.68 -2.94 -12.86
CA LEU A 113 -8.99 -1.53 -12.70
C LEU A 113 -10.28 -1.16 -13.42
N GLU A 114 -11.21 -0.54 -12.70
CA GLU A 114 -12.40 0.07 -13.30
C GLU A 114 -12.22 1.59 -13.36
N ALA A 115 -12.65 2.21 -14.46
CA ALA A 115 -12.55 3.66 -14.62
C ALA A 115 -13.49 4.45 -13.68
N ALA A 116 -14.59 3.85 -13.25
CA ALA A 116 -15.60 4.50 -12.40
C ALA A 116 -15.09 5.05 -11.07
N PRO A 117 -14.25 4.33 -10.31
CA PRO A 117 -13.74 4.81 -9.01
C PRO A 117 -12.94 6.11 -9.11
N PHE A 118 -12.22 6.34 -10.19
CA PHE A 118 -11.36 7.53 -10.33
C PHE A 118 -12.17 8.81 -10.54
N ARG A 119 -13.30 8.75 -11.23
CA ARG A 119 -14.15 9.93 -11.56
C ARG A 119 -14.83 10.58 -10.35
N GLY A 120 -14.94 9.89 -9.24
CA GLY A 120 -15.56 10.41 -8.01
C GLY A 120 -14.55 10.78 -6.93
N SER A 121 -13.27 10.51 -7.15
CA SER A 121 -12.22 10.70 -6.16
C SER A 121 -11.58 12.08 -6.29
N SER A 122 -11.38 12.77 -5.16
CA SER A 122 -10.64 14.04 -5.12
C SER A 122 -9.13 13.81 -5.18
N ALA A 123 -8.68 12.66 -4.67
CA ALA A 123 -7.26 12.29 -4.69
C ALA A 123 -7.09 10.77 -4.87
N PHE A 124 -5.99 10.42 -5.52
CA PHE A 124 -5.47 9.06 -5.64
C PHE A 124 -4.15 8.95 -4.87
N CYS A 125 -4.08 8.04 -3.90
CA CYS A 125 -2.93 7.88 -3.01
C CYS A 125 -2.26 6.51 -3.19
N PHE A 126 -0.91 6.50 -3.18
CA PHE A 126 -0.12 5.29 -3.30
C PHE A 126 1.24 5.40 -2.61
N SER A 127 1.95 4.26 -2.45
CA SER A 127 3.27 4.20 -1.80
C SER A 127 4.24 3.29 -2.54
N SER A 128 5.53 3.33 -2.15
CA SER A 128 6.57 2.52 -2.77
C SER A 128 6.44 1.01 -2.49
N ALA A 129 5.73 0.60 -1.44
CA ALA A 129 5.61 -0.82 -1.10
C ALA A 129 4.97 -1.64 -2.24
N GLY A 130 3.99 -1.06 -2.95
CA GLY A 130 3.31 -1.69 -4.08
C GLY A 130 4.01 -1.55 -5.44
N LEU A 131 5.14 -0.82 -5.52
CA LEU A 131 5.84 -0.57 -6.78
C LEU A 131 6.94 -1.60 -7.10
N VAL A 132 7.08 -2.66 -6.31
CA VAL A 132 7.97 -3.79 -6.61
C VAL A 132 7.59 -4.41 -7.96
N ASP A 133 8.55 -5.00 -8.65
CA ASP A 133 8.32 -5.59 -9.97
C ASP A 133 7.28 -6.72 -9.91
N SER A 134 6.07 -6.41 -10.36
CA SER A 134 4.88 -7.25 -10.23
C SER A 134 3.74 -6.67 -11.09
N PRO A 135 2.65 -7.42 -11.34
CA PRO A 135 1.42 -6.88 -11.92
C PRO A 135 0.89 -5.64 -11.21
N LEU A 136 1.01 -5.57 -9.87
CA LEU A 136 0.56 -4.42 -9.08
C LEU A 136 1.27 -3.12 -9.49
N ARG A 137 2.56 -3.16 -9.86
CA ARG A 137 3.25 -1.96 -10.36
C ARG A 137 2.64 -1.46 -11.67
N LEU A 138 2.26 -2.36 -12.57
CA LEU A 138 1.57 -2.00 -13.81
C LEU A 138 0.19 -1.40 -13.51
N ALA A 139 -0.54 -1.98 -12.55
CA ALA A 139 -1.79 -1.41 -12.08
C ALA A 139 -1.62 0.02 -11.53
N HIS A 140 -0.53 0.32 -10.80
CA HIS A 140 -0.25 1.68 -10.34
C HIS A 140 -0.04 2.66 -11.50
N LEU A 141 0.64 2.26 -12.58
CA LEU A 141 0.84 3.11 -13.75
C LEU A 141 -0.49 3.45 -14.45
N GLU A 142 -1.33 2.45 -14.67
CA GLU A 142 -2.66 2.64 -15.26
C GLU A 142 -3.58 3.45 -14.32
N ALA A 143 -3.54 3.17 -13.02
CA ALA A 143 -4.32 3.92 -12.02
C ALA A 143 -3.93 5.41 -11.99
N LEU A 144 -2.63 5.73 -12.10
CA LEU A 144 -2.15 7.10 -12.18
C LEU A 144 -2.67 7.82 -13.44
N ALA A 145 -2.66 7.14 -14.60
CA ALA A 145 -3.21 7.68 -15.83
C ALA A 145 -4.72 7.95 -15.66
N ALA A 146 -5.48 6.97 -15.18
CA ALA A 146 -6.92 7.08 -14.96
C ALA A 146 -7.28 8.18 -13.93
N ALA A 147 -6.50 8.32 -12.86
CA ALA A 147 -6.70 9.36 -11.86
C ALA A 147 -6.51 10.76 -12.45
N ARG A 148 -5.45 10.96 -13.24
CA ARG A 148 -5.20 12.23 -13.93
C ARG A 148 -6.29 12.58 -14.93
N ASP A 149 -6.71 11.61 -15.74
CA ASP A 149 -7.80 11.79 -16.71
C ASP A 149 -9.13 12.14 -16.02
N ALA A 150 -9.32 11.66 -14.80
CA ALA A 150 -10.46 11.98 -13.95
C ALA A 150 -10.33 13.32 -13.20
N GLY A 151 -9.18 13.99 -13.26
CA GLY A 151 -8.89 15.24 -12.54
C GLY A 151 -8.64 15.06 -11.04
N ALA A 152 -8.32 13.85 -10.59
CA ALA A 152 -7.94 13.58 -9.19
C ALA A 152 -6.47 13.97 -8.94
N LEU A 153 -6.17 14.49 -7.75
CA LEU A 153 -4.79 14.76 -7.33
C LEU A 153 -4.04 13.46 -7.09
N CYS A 154 -2.90 13.26 -7.74
CA CYS A 154 -2.04 12.10 -7.51
C CYS A 154 -1.11 12.38 -6.33
N CYS A 155 -1.32 11.68 -5.22
CA CYS A 155 -0.57 11.83 -3.98
C CYS A 155 0.37 10.63 -3.77
N TYR A 156 1.65 10.88 -3.70
CA TYR A 156 2.66 9.85 -3.47
C TYR A 156 3.28 10.00 -2.08
N LEU A 157 3.25 8.90 -1.34
CA LEU A 157 3.86 8.77 -0.02
C LEU A 157 4.92 7.65 -0.11
N PRO A 158 6.17 7.94 -0.47
CA PRO A 158 7.18 6.91 -0.71
C PRO A 158 7.40 5.99 0.47
N ARG A 159 7.55 6.53 1.69
CA ARG A 159 7.78 5.76 2.92
C ARG A 159 8.85 4.69 2.74
N LEU A 160 9.99 5.11 2.20
CA LEU A 160 11.05 4.19 1.74
C LEU A 160 11.63 3.34 2.86
N ALA A 161 11.84 3.94 4.03
CA ALA A 161 12.36 3.20 5.18
C ALA A 161 11.45 2.02 5.57
N GLN A 162 10.14 2.23 5.49
CA GLN A 162 9.14 1.21 5.75
C GLN A 162 8.99 0.23 4.57
N ALA A 163 9.30 0.67 3.35
CA ALA A 163 9.21 -0.17 2.15
C ALA A 163 10.41 -1.13 1.99
N VAL A 164 11.59 -0.80 2.55
CA VAL A 164 12.82 -1.59 2.43
C VAL A 164 12.61 -3.10 2.67
N PRO A 165 11.90 -3.57 3.72
CA PRO A 165 11.73 -5.01 3.96
C PRO A 165 10.95 -5.72 2.85
N TYR A 166 10.23 -4.98 2.03
CA TYR A 166 9.35 -5.51 0.97
C TYR A 166 10.01 -5.53 -0.41
N TRP A 167 11.25 -5.09 -0.51
CA TRP A 167 11.99 -5.01 -1.76
C TRP A 167 13.20 -5.94 -1.75
N PRO A 168 13.53 -6.56 -2.89
CA PRO A 168 14.69 -7.44 -2.99
C PRO A 168 16.01 -6.70 -2.81
N GLN A 169 16.05 -5.42 -3.24
CA GLN A 169 17.25 -4.57 -3.17
C GLN A 169 16.84 -3.12 -2.90
N ARG A 170 17.55 -2.48 -1.98
CA ARG A 170 17.32 -1.08 -1.60
C ARG A 170 17.54 -0.12 -2.77
N GLU A 171 18.54 -0.37 -3.59
CA GLU A 171 18.88 0.43 -4.76
C GLU A 171 17.75 0.43 -5.79
N ALA A 172 17.14 -0.73 -6.03
CA ALA A 172 15.99 -0.86 -6.92
C ALA A 172 14.76 -0.11 -6.38
N LEU A 173 14.53 -0.13 -5.07
CA LEU A 173 13.49 0.68 -4.42
C LEU A 173 13.72 2.17 -4.67
N CYS A 174 14.93 2.68 -4.39
CA CYS A 174 15.24 4.10 -4.57
C CYS A 174 15.12 4.54 -6.03
N GLN A 175 15.64 3.75 -6.97
CA GLN A 175 15.54 4.04 -8.41
C GLN A 175 14.08 4.07 -8.87
N THR A 176 13.28 3.10 -8.46
CA THR A 176 11.85 3.08 -8.79
C THR A 176 11.11 4.26 -8.16
N ALA A 177 11.38 4.57 -6.89
CA ALA A 177 10.76 5.71 -6.22
C ALA A 177 11.03 7.02 -6.96
N LEU A 178 12.27 7.27 -7.40
CA LEU A 178 12.63 8.45 -8.18
C LEU A 178 11.81 8.57 -9.47
N GLN A 179 11.55 7.46 -10.18
CA GLN A 179 10.72 7.46 -11.41
C GLN A 179 9.25 7.82 -11.16
N PHE A 180 8.78 7.67 -9.93
CA PHE A 180 7.41 8.00 -9.56
C PHE A 180 7.26 9.40 -8.94
N LEU A 181 8.34 10.08 -8.57
CA LEU A 181 8.26 11.45 -8.04
C LEU A 181 7.61 12.40 -9.03
N ASP A 182 8.03 12.36 -10.31
CA ASP A 182 7.49 13.22 -11.38
C ASP A 182 6.04 12.89 -11.77
N ARG A 183 5.51 11.80 -11.23
CA ARG A 183 4.14 11.34 -11.51
C ARG A 183 3.14 11.78 -10.45
N ALA A 184 3.58 12.47 -9.42
CA ALA A 184 2.74 12.93 -8.33
C ALA A 184 2.54 14.45 -8.36
N ASP A 185 1.33 14.90 -8.06
CA ASP A 185 1.01 16.31 -7.86
C ASP A 185 1.37 16.75 -6.44
N VAL A 186 1.31 15.79 -5.49
CA VAL A 186 1.62 15.99 -4.07
C VAL A 186 2.54 14.89 -3.58
N LEU A 187 3.65 15.30 -2.96
CA LEU A 187 4.64 14.39 -2.36
C LEU A 187 4.66 14.56 -0.84
N PHE A 188 4.61 13.44 -0.13
CA PHE A 188 4.78 13.39 1.32
C PHE A 188 6.08 12.65 1.63
N LEU A 189 7.17 13.40 1.76
CA LEU A 189 8.50 12.86 2.05
C LEU A 189 8.80 12.97 3.55
N GLU A 190 9.21 11.86 4.13
CA GLU A 190 9.81 11.83 5.46
C GLU A 190 11.30 12.20 5.37
N GLU A 191 11.88 12.71 6.45
CA GLU A 191 13.34 13.00 6.51
C GLU A 191 14.20 11.78 6.15
N ARG A 192 13.73 10.58 6.52
CA ARG A 192 14.39 9.32 6.18
C ARG A 192 14.33 9.01 4.68
N ASP A 193 13.28 9.43 3.99
CA ASP A 193 13.16 9.26 2.54
C ASP A 193 14.19 10.14 1.82
N LEU A 194 14.38 11.38 2.26
CA LEU A 194 15.40 12.27 1.73
C LEU A 194 16.82 11.70 1.90
N LEU A 195 17.10 11.16 3.08
CA LEU A 195 18.38 10.50 3.35
C LEU A 195 18.61 9.28 2.43
N LEU A 196 17.57 8.49 2.19
CA LEU A 196 17.65 7.31 1.33
C LEU A 196 17.81 7.66 -0.14
N LEU A 197 17.12 8.71 -0.63
CA LEU A 197 17.13 9.10 -2.04
C LEU A 197 18.37 9.95 -2.40
N PHE A 198 18.76 10.86 -1.52
CA PHE A 198 19.71 11.93 -1.84
C PHE A 198 20.93 11.98 -0.92
N GLY A 199 21.01 11.11 0.08
CA GLY A 199 22.11 11.11 1.07
C GLY A 199 22.10 12.32 2.01
N SER A 200 21.05 13.15 1.97
CA SER A 200 20.90 14.36 2.79
C SER A 200 19.52 14.39 3.44
N ARG A 201 19.45 14.98 4.64
CA ARG A 201 18.19 15.26 5.33
C ARG A 201 17.61 16.63 4.98
N GLU A 202 18.36 17.43 4.23
CA GLU A 202 17.96 18.79 3.85
C GLU A 202 17.48 18.81 2.40
N LEU A 203 16.35 19.46 2.15
CA LEU A 203 15.78 19.63 0.82
C LEU A 203 16.64 20.52 -0.11
N ARG A 204 17.38 21.49 0.43
CA ARG A 204 18.16 22.45 -0.36
C ARG A 204 19.27 21.85 -1.23
N PRO A 205 20.00 20.81 -0.80
CA PRO A 205 20.96 20.13 -1.67
C PRO A 205 20.32 19.16 -2.67
N ALA A 206 19.03 18.89 -2.55
CA ALA A 206 18.33 17.86 -3.34
C ALA A 206 17.56 18.44 -4.55
N LEU A 207 17.43 19.75 -4.62
CA LEU A 207 16.82 20.50 -5.73
C LEU A 207 17.91 21.24 -6.54
#